data_695ad85521655786498ace33fe324648
#
_entry.id   695ad85521655786498ace33fe324648
#
_cell.length_a   1.000
_cell.length_b   1.000
_cell.length_c   1.000
_cell.angle_alpha   90.00
_cell.angle_beta   90.00
_cell.angle_gamma   90.00
#
_symmetry.space_group_name_H-M   'P 1'
#
loop_
_entity.id
_entity.type
_entity.pdbx_description
1 polymer ?
#
loop_
_entity_poly.entity_id
_entity_poly.type
_entity_poly.pdbx_seq_one_letter_code
_entity_poly.pdbx_strand_id
1 'polypeptide(L)'
;SDQFDTAFSSDYSGTALEVFSIDDPVSPWDTSFSTSYGPNDYSRSISGITGADLDYIRVNDARDTIKLFTVADFTFLLNKNKYVAKSGIVSEVRAPEGIVFIKQATAATTFKVFLDGVTVGSISADADSDTLVTNVATAMATPGFTITKFGSSNVHVTKNDGSDFTLHAEAPETNMIAIKDTIVDFTDLPARTKDGFTIKVTGDPESTTDDYWLYHVNQSDDDVGEWVETVEPGLTNNLNASTMPIKLVRSSPNPWDDAFADDFGRPNFSLSQIEWTGRIAGDEETAPDPSFIGQKINDMSFHKNRLAILAGENVILSELGGFFNYYATTATDLLDTDMIDLAAPTNEVSILHNFVPFNENLMIFSDFGQFKLSEFAAGG
;
A
#
# COMPACT_ATOMS: atom_id res chain seq x y z
N SER A 1 3.53 -28.91 -22.35
CA SER A 1 3.35 -28.12 -21.13
C SER A 1 3.48 -29.04 -19.94
N ASP A 2 4.61 -28.95 -19.25
CA ASP A 2 4.84 -29.73 -18.05
C ASP A 2 3.81 -29.32 -17.01
N GLN A 3 2.99 -30.27 -16.60
CA GLN A 3 2.14 -30.08 -15.44
C GLN A 3 2.94 -30.54 -14.22
N PHE A 4 3.06 -29.67 -13.23
CA PHE A 4 3.67 -29.99 -11.95
C PHE A 4 2.54 -30.21 -10.92
N ASP A 5 2.65 -31.29 -10.18
CA ASP A 5 1.79 -31.53 -9.01
C ASP A 5 2.57 -31.15 -7.74
N THR A 6 1.92 -30.52 -6.81
CA THR A 6 2.47 -30.14 -5.50
C THR A 6 1.78 -30.98 -4.43
N ALA A 7 2.52 -31.79 -3.71
CA ALA A 7 2.00 -32.64 -2.65
C ALA A 7 2.60 -32.29 -1.28
N PHE A 8 1.78 -32.38 -0.26
CA PHE A 8 2.21 -32.31 1.14
C PHE A 8 2.25 -33.70 1.74
N SER A 9 3.38 -34.09 2.28
CA SER A 9 3.49 -35.35 3.04
C SER A 9 3.17 -35.11 4.53
N SER A 10 2.26 -35.91 5.09
CA SER A 10 1.82 -35.83 6.48
C SER A 10 2.64 -36.65 7.47
N ASP A 11 3.64 -37.41 7.00
CA ASP A 11 4.27 -38.45 7.82
C ASP A 11 5.53 -38.03 8.59
N TYR A 12 5.88 -36.74 8.54
CA TYR A 12 7.00 -36.18 9.29
C TYR A 12 6.60 -35.11 10.27
N SER A 13 7.28 -35.04 11.39
CA SER A 13 7.16 -33.95 12.39
C SER A 13 7.64 -32.57 11.92
N GLY A 14 7.68 -32.36 10.62
CA GLY A 14 8.00 -31.11 9.91
C GLY A 14 7.22 -31.03 8.61
N THR A 15 6.81 -29.85 8.21
CA THR A 15 6.14 -29.58 6.94
C THR A 15 7.16 -29.70 5.80
N ALA A 16 6.93 -30.60 4.87
CA ALA A 16 7.68 -30.68 3.62
C ALA A 16 6.81 -30.20 2.45
N LEU A 17 7.32 -29.31 1.63
CA LEU A 17 6.75 -28.95 0.35
C LEU A 17 7.59 -29.57 -0.75
N GLU A 18 6.97 -30.42 -1.56
CA GLU A 18 7.65 -31.13 -2.65
C GLU A 18 6.98 -30.78 -3.98
N VAL A 19 7.79 -30.67 -5.02
CA VAL A 19 7.34 -30.41 -6.39
C VAL A 19 7.78 -31.57 -7.27
N PHE A 20 6.82 -32.23 -7.94
CA PHE A 20 7.06 -33.36 -8.81
C PHE A 20 6.67 -33.03 -10.26
N SER A 21 7.37 -33.63 -11.23
CA SER A 21 6.94 -33.67 -12.61
C SER A 21 5.97 -34.82 -12.84
N ILE A 22 4.82 -34.54 -13.47
CA ILE A 22 3.83 -35.56 -13.81
C ILE A 22 4.33 -36.46 -14.95
N ASP A 23 5.17 -35.94 -15.81
CA ASP A 23 5.72 -36.70 -16.97
C ASP A 23 6.78 -37.71 -16.56
N ASP A 24 7.26 -37.69 -15.33
CA ASP A 24 8.22 -38.61 -14.78
C ASP A 24 7.80 -39.05 -13.37
N PRO A 25 6.84 -39.98 -13.29
CA PRO A 25 6.27 -40.42 -12.03
C PRO A 25 7.26 -41.25 -11.25
N VAL A 26 7.78 -40.71 -10.19
CA VAL A 26 8.76 -41.36 -9.35
C VAL A 26 8.25 -41.65 -7.97
N SER A 27 8.90 -42.64 -7.37
CA SER A 27 8.65 -43.16 -6.05
C SER A 27 8.40 -42.03 -5.02
N PRO A 28 7.31 -42.07 -4.24
CA PRO A 28 6.90 -41.01 -3.31
C PRO A 28 7.69 -41.01 -2.00
N TRP A 29 8.91 -41.54 -1.93
CA TRP A 29 9.52 -41.93 -0.66
C TRP A 29 10.81 -41.19 -0.27
N ASP A 30 11.19 -40.11 -0.93
CA ASP A 30 12.34 -39.34 -0.47
C ASP A 30 11.95 -37.94 -0.04
N THR A 31 11.76 -37.76 1.27
CA THR A 31 11.21 -36.56 1.92
C THR A 31 12.28 -35.72 2.59
N SER A 32 13.52 -35.79 2.17
CA SER A 32 14.57 -34.96 2.76
C SER A 32 14.78 -33.68 1.95
N PHE A 33 14.69 -32.52 2.61
CA PHE A 33 15.35 -31.29 2.17
C PHE A 33 16.89 -31.54 2.18
N SER A 34 17.35 -32.33 1.27
CA SER A 34 18.76 -32.67 1.15
C SER A 34 19.41 -31.78 0.11
N THR A 35 20.52 -31.18 0.47
CA THR A 35 21.40 -30.44 -0.45
C THR A 35 22.32 -31.37 -1.25
N SER A 36 22.13 -32.70 -1.12
CA SER A 36 22.91 -33.70 -1.85
C SER A 36 21.99 -34.70 -2.56
N TYR A 37 21.89 -34.57 -3.86
CA TYR A 37 21.05 -35.42 -4.71
C TYR A 37 21.81 -36.67 -5.16
N GLY A 38 21.19 -37.84 -5.02
CA GLY A 38 21.62 -39.06 -5.65
C GLY A 38 21.14 -39.14 -7.13
N PRO A 39 21.72 -40.02 -7.96
CA PRO A 39 21.37 -40.12 -9.37
C PRO A 39 19.91 -40.54 -9.66
N ASN A 40 19.13 -40.90 -8.64
CA ASN A 40 17.73 -41.32 -8.73
C ASN A 40 16.78 -40.37 -7.94
N ASP A 41 17.27 -39.21 -7.54
CA ASP A 41 16.42 -38.21 -6.83
C ASP A 41 15.77 -37.29 -7.88
N TYR A 42 14.45 -37.36 -7.97
CA TYR A 42 13.63 -36.60 -8.90
C TYR A 42 12.93 -35.41 -8.22
N SER A 43 13.22 -35.16 -6.94
CA SER A 43 12.73 -33.97 -6.27
C SER A 43 13.33 -32.70 -6.91
N ARG A 44 12.56 -31.62 -6.91
CA ARG A 44 13.03 -30.33 -7.39
C ARG A 44 13.55 -29.49 -6.24
N SER A 45 14.67 -28.81 -6.46
CA SER A 45 15.18 -27.90 -5.45
C SER A 45 14.27 -26.67 -5.33
N ILE A 46 13.98 -26.29 -4.09
CA ILE A 46 13.27 -25.05 -3.77
C ILE A 46 14.28 -24.13 -3.09
N SER A 47 14.51 -22.96 -3.68
CA SER A 47 15.41 -21.94 -3.15
C SER A 47 14.62 -20.77 -2.53
N GLY A 48 15.31 -19.86 -1.86
CA GLY A 48 14.72 -18.64 -1.29
C GLY A 48 13.89 -18.84 -0.03
N ILE A 49 13.88 -20.06 0.53
CA ILE A 49 13.09 -20.35 1.73
C ILE A 49 13.70 -19.64 2.94
N THR A 50 12.91 -18.79 3.59
CA THR A 50 13.24 -18.18 4.89
C THR A 50 12.56 -18.89 6.05
N GLY A 51 13.01 -18.62 7.29
CA GLY A 51 12.31 -19.14 8.47
C GLY A 51 10.84 -18.69 8.54
N ALA A 52 10.55 -17.47 8.11
CA ALA A 52 9.19 -16.91 8.07
C ALA A 52 8.29 -17.63 7.06
N ASP A 53 8.82 -18.01 5.88
CA ASP A 53 8.08 -18.75 4.87
C ASP A 53 7.74 -20.16 5.37
N LEU A 54 8.71 -20.82 6.01
CA LEU A 54 8.48 -22.12 6.64
C LEU A 54 7.44 -22.04 7.78
N ASP A 55 7.48 -20.99 8.60
CA ASP A 55 6.51 -20.79 9.69
C ASP A 55 5.10 -20.52 9.17
N TYR A 56 4.98 -19.93 7.97
CA TYR A 56 3.68 -19.74 7.34
C TYR A 56 3.05 -21.06 6.91
N ILE A 57 3.82 -21.99 6.34
CA ILE A 57 3.31 -23.28 5.85
C ILE A 57 3.39 -24.42 6.89
N ARG A 58 4.05 -24.20 8.05
CA ARG A 58 4.15 -25.19 9.11
C ARG A 58 2.81 -25.34 9.82
N VAL A 59 2.11 -26.42 9.54
CA VAL A 59 0.78 -26.75 10.08
C VAL A 59 0.71 -28.22 10.45
N ASN A 60 -0.19 -28.58 11.37
CA ASN A 60 -0.35 -29.98 11.78
C ASN A 60 -1.06 -30.84 10.74
N ASP A 61 -1.95 -30.22 9.96
CA ASP A 61 -2.71 -30.87 8.89
C ASP A 61 -2.63 -29.97 7.64
N ALA A 62 -1.68 -30.27 6.78
CA ALA A 62 -1.45 -29.50 5.58
C ALA A 62 -2.60 -29.68 4.56
N ARG A 63 -3.19 -30.87 4.50
CA ARG A 63 -4.24 -31.19 3.51
C ARG A 63 -5.48 -30.33 3.69
N ASP A 64 -5.90 -30.10 4.92
CA ASP A 64 -7.08 -29.32 5.23
C ASP A 64 -6.79 -27.83 5.41
N THR A 65 -5.54 -27.49 5.75
CA THR A 65 -5.14 -26.13 6.12
C THR A 65 -4.52 -25.35 4.97
N ILE A 66 -3.70 -26.00 4.14
CA ILE A 66 -3.01 -25.34 3.03
C ILE A 66 -3.77 -25.55 1.73
N LYS A 67 -4.10 -24.44 1.07
CA LYS A 67 -4.64 -24.47 -0.29
C LYS A 67 -3.57 -24.02 -1.26
N LEU A 68 -3.45 -24.75 -2.37
CA LEU A 68 -2.61 -24.39 -3.52
C LEU A 68 -3.50 -23.82 -4.62
N PHE A 69 -3.04 -22.75 -5.21
CA PHE A 69 -3.72 -22.11 -6.32
C PHE A 69 -2.67 -21.66 -7.36
N THR A 70 -2.73 -22.21 -8.57
CA THR A 70 -1.74 -21.95 -9.62
C THR A 70 -2.33 -21.09 -10.73
N VAL A 71 -1.63 -20.04 -11.09
CA VAL A 71 -1.90 -19.18 -12.23
C VAL A 71 -0.62 -18.94 -13.00
N ALA A 72 -0.58 -19.35 -14.26
CA ALA A 72 0.63 -19.32 -15.09
C ALA A 72 1.83 -19.97 -14.37
N ASP A 73 2.91 -19.22 -14.15
CA ASP A 73 4.14 -19.71 -13.51
C ASP A 73 4.15 -19.53 -11.98
N PHE A 74 3.05 -19.04 -11.41
CA PHE A 74 2.93 -18.78 -9.98
C PHE A 74 2.02 -19.80 -9.31
N THR A 75 2.48 -20.40 -8.24
CA THR A 75 1.64 -21.19 -7.33
C THR A 75 1.58 -20.47 -5.98
N PHE A 76 0.38 -20.04 -5.61
CA PHE A 76 0.13 -19.43 -4.32
C PHE A 76 -0.13 -20.51 -3.27
N LEU A 77 0.47 -20.36 -2.09
CA LEU A 77 0.24 -21.20 -0.93
C LEU A 77 -0.54 -20.38 0.10
N LEU A 78 -1.77 -20.76 0.34
CA LEU A 78 -2.66 -20.15 1.30
C LEU A 78 -2.79 -20.99 2.55
N ASN A 79 -2.43 -20.44 3.71
CA ASN A 79 -2.73 -21.03 5.01
C ASN A 79 -4.07 -20.49 5.53
N LYS A 80 -5.11 -21.33 5.47
CA LYS A 80 -6.47 -20.98 5.88
C LYS A 80 -6.65 -20.76 7.39
N ASN A 81 -5.65 -21.08 8.19
CA ASN A 81 -5.69 -20.91 9.65
C ASN A 81 -4.97 -19.63 10.12
N LYS A 82 -4.27 -18.92 9.22
CA LYS A 82 -3.55 -17.72 9.56
C LYS A 82 -4.48 -16.50 9.52
N TYR A 83 -4.49 -15.71 10.58
CA TYR A 83 -5.17 -14.41 10.59
C TYR A 83 -4.28 -13.38 9.91
N VAL A 84 -4.85 -12.61 8.99
CA VAL A 84 -4.14 -11.51 8.35
C VAL A 84 -3.95 -10.36 9.32
N ALA A 85 -2.76 -9.78 9.34
CA ALA A 85 -2.43 -8.63 10.19
C ALA A 85 -1.81 -7.49 9.37
N LYS A 86 -1.92 -6.28 9.88
CA LYS A 86 -1.11 -5.15 9.41
C LYS A 86 0.33 -5.27 9.89
N SER A 87 1.27 -4.69 9.16
CA SER A 87 2.65 -4.56 9.62
C SER A 87 2.74 -3.53 10.75
N GLY A 88 3.89 -3.49 11.44
CA GLY A 88 4.16 -2.42 12.41
C GLY A 88 4.70 -1.13 11.76
N ILE A 89 4.75 -1.07 10.43
CA ILE A 89 5.28 0.09 9.70
C ILE A 89 4.16 1.12 9.58
N VAL A 90 4.46 2.34 10.00
CA VAL A 90 3.54 3.48 9.88
C VAL A 90 4.09 4.49 8.87
N SER A 91 3.21 5.28 8.26
CA SER A 91 3.58 6.41 7.43
C SER A 91 4.39 7.45 8.23
N GLU A 92 5.26 8.18 7.54
CA GLU A 92 6.14 9.15 8.20
C GLU A 92 5.34 10.23 8.92
N VAL A 93 5.67 10.45 10.20
CA VAL A 93 5.15 11.59 10.98
C VAL A 93 6.25 12.63 11.06
N ARG A 94 6.00 13.78 10.49
CA ARG A 94 6.94 14.92 10.54
C ARG A 94 6.67 15.80 11.75
N ALA A 95 7.70 16.53 12.18
CA ALA A 95 7.52 17.56 13.19
C ALA A 95 6.58 18.65 12.66
N PRO A 96 5.78 19.30 13.52
CA PRO A 96 4.88 20.37 13.10
C PRO A 96 5.61 21.46 12.32
N GLU A 97 5.11 21.78 11.13
CA GLU A 97 5.68 22.74 10.22
C GLU A 97 4.57 23.56 9.55
N GLY A 98 4.90 24.74 9.05
CA GLY A 98 3.94 25.60 8.39
C GLY A 98 4.58 26.47 7.31
N ILE A 99 3.77 27.05 6.46
CA ILE A 99 4.18 27.91 5.34
C ILE A 99 3.40 29.22 5.43
N VAL A 100 4.12 30.32 5.24
CA VAL A 100 3.51 31.61 4.86
C VAL A 100 3.68 31.76 3.36
N PHE A 101 2.58 31.66 2.63
CA PHE A 101 2.57 31.79 1.18
C PHE A 101 2.12 33.18 0.77
N ILE A 102 2.99 33.89 0.06
CA ILE A 102 2.74 35.22 -0.49
C ILE A 102 2.36 35.04 -1.96
N LYS A 103 1.06 35.14 -2.24
CA LYS A 103 0.50 34.99 -3.59
C LYS A 103 0.79 36.19 -4.47
N GLN A 104 0.71 37.38 -3.87
CA GLN A 104 0.91 38.64 -4.61
C GLN A 104 1.40 39.76 -3.69
N ALA A 105 2.40 40.48 -4.14
CA ALA A 105 2.83 41.75 -3.54
C ALA A 105 1.93 42.90 -4.08
N THR A 106 1.20 43.56 -3.18
CA THR A 106 0.38 44.71 -3.54
C THR A 106 0.82 45.91 -2.73
N ALA A 107 1.12 47.00 -3.42
CA ALA A 107 1.60 48.25 -2.80
C ALA A 107 0.62 48.78 -1.73
N ALA A 108 1.19 49.32 -0.66
CA ALA A 108 0.45 49.86 0.49
C ALA A 108 -0.39 48.81 1.28
N THR A 109 -0.20 47.50 1.03
CA THR A 109 -0.80 46.41 1.82
C THR A 109 0.11 46.09 2.99
N THR A 110 -0.47 45.93 4.18
CA THR A 110 0.24 45.47 5.37
C THR A 110 0.11 43.96 5.48
N PHE A 111 1.24 43.30 5.61
CA PHE A 111 1.37 41.84 5.82
C PHE A 111 1.80 41.62 7.26
N LYS A 112 1.01 40.86 8.01
CA LYS A 112 1.34 40.49 9.41
C LYS A 112 1.36 38.98 9.57
N VAL A 113 2.33 38.46 10.28
CA VAL A 113 2.43 37.04 10.64
C VAL A 113 2.48 36.92 12.16
N PHE A 114 1.81 35.89 12.66
CA PHE A 114 1.73 35.55 14.09
C PHE A 114 2.25 34.13 14.29
N LEU A 115 3.15 33.97 15.24
CA LEU A 115 3.62 32.70 15.77
C LEU A 115 3.25 32.60 17.24
N ASP A 116 2.57 31.52 17.63
CA ASP A 116 2.07 31.31 18.99
C ASP A 116 1.28 32.54 19.54
N GLY A 117 0.49 33.16 18.66
CA GLY A 117 -0.32 34.35 18.99
C GLY A 117 0.47 35.67 19.08
N VAL A 118 1.79 35.62 18.88
CA VAL A 118 2.63 36.83 18.93
C VAL A 118 2.89 37.34 17.51
N THR A 119 2.68 38.64 17.27
CA THR A 119 3.04 39.26 15.98
C THR A 119 4.55 39.27 15.81
N VAL A 120 5.06 38.50 14.85
CA VAL A 120 6.48 38.42 14.55
C VAL A 120 6.89 39.16 13.30
N GLY A 121 5.95 39.48 12.41
CA GLY A 121 6.19 40.30 11.23
C GLY A 121 5.04 41.28 10.99
N SER A 122 5.40 42.51 10.64
CA SER A 122 4.45 43.52 10.15
C SER A 122 5.15 44.39 9.12
N ILE A 123 4.83 44.17 7.86
CA ILE A 123 5.53 44.74 6.72
C ILE A 123 4.54 45.43 5.79
N SER A 124 4.86 46.65 5.39
CA SER A 124 4.12 47.34 4.34
C SER A 124 4.81 47.05 2.99
N ALA A 125 4.08 46.49 2.05
CA ALA A 125 4.63 46.16 0.75
C ALA A 125 4.63 47.39 -0.15
N ASP A 126 5.81 47.71 -0.67
CA ASP A 126 6.04 48.60 -1.80
C ASP A 126 7.08 48.01 -2.79
N ALA A 127 7.45 46.77 -2.58
CA ALA A 127 8.51 46.04 -3.27
C ALA A 127 7.96 44.90 -4.11
N ASP A 128 8.83 44.35 -4.94
CA ASP A 128 8.56 43.09 -5.64
C ASP A 128 8.39 41.89 -4.69
N SER A 129 7.87 40.80 -5.22
CA SER A 129 7.54 39.61 -4.39
C SER A 129 8.76 39.01 -3.69
N ASP A 130 9.94 38.99 -4.35
CA ASP A 130 11.15 38.41 -3.76
C ASP A 130 11.65 39.23 -2.56
N THR A 131 11.63 40.56 -2.71
CA THR A 131 11.97 41.48 -1.61
C THR A 131 10.97 41.36 -0.46
N LEU A 132 9.67 41.30 -0.78
CA LEU A 132 8.63 41.12 0.24
C LEU A 132 8.80 39.84 1.03
N VAL A 133 9.01 38.70 0.35
CA VAL A 133 9.24 37.39 1.01
C VAL A 133 10.49 37.43 1.89
N THR A 134 11.57 38.08 1.42
CA THR A 134 12.80 38.26 2.20
C THR A 134 12.54 39.10 3.45
N ASN A 135 11.77 40.18 3.34
CA ASN A 135 11.42 41.03 4.46
C ASN A 135 10.50 40.30 5.46
N VAL A 136 9.53 39.51 4.98
CA VAL A 136 8.66 38.66 5.82
C VAL A 136 9.52 37.64 6.58
N ALA A 137 10.37 36.90 5.88
CA ALA A 137 11.26 35.91 6.52
C ALA A 137 12.18 36.55 7.58
N THR A 138 12.73 37.74 7.29
CA THR A 138 13.57 38.49 8.24
C THR A 138 12.77 38.94 9.46
N ALA A 139 11.56 39.43 9.26
CA ALA A 139 10.69 39.88 10.33
C ALA A 139 10.17 38.72 11.22
N MET A 140 9.98 37.55 10.61
CA MET A 140 9.59 36.33 11.32
C MET A 140 10.72 35.72 12.15
N ALA A 141 11.98 36.12 11.92
CA ALA A 141 13.13 35.58 12.65
C ALA A 141 12.97 35.86 14.15
N THR A 142 12.56 34.84 14.89
CA THR A 142 12.33 34.89 16.34
C THR A 142 12.98 33.70 17.04
N PRO A 143 13.49 33.85 18.27
CA PRO A 143 14.06 32.73 19.02
C PRO A 143 13.06 31.59 19.18
N GLY A 144 13.55 30.36 19.01
CA GLY A 144 12.76 29.15 19.14
C GLY A 144 12.15 28.65 17.83
N PHE A 145 12.29 29.39 16.74
CA PHE A 145 11.80 29.00 15.42
C PHE A 145 12.92 29.02 14.37
N THR A 146 12.86 28.09 13.44
CA THR A 146 13.66 28.09 12.22
C THR A 146 12.79 28.58 11.07
N ILE A 147 13.26 29.64 10.42
CA ILE A 147 12.59 30.32 9.31
C ILE A 147 13.42 30.16 8.05
N THR A 148 12.85 29.58 7.01
CA THR A 148 13.54 29.30 5.74
C THR A 148 12.72 29.85 4.57
N LYS A 149 13.37 30.64 3.73
CA LYS A 149 12.76 31.15 2.49
C LYS A 149 12.85 30.10 1.37
N PHE A 150 11.76 29.85 0.68
CA PHE A 150 11.67 29.02 -0.50
C PHE A 150 11.24 29.84 -1.71
N GLY A 151 12.12 29.99 -2.69
CA GLY A 151 11.89 30.82 -3.88
C GLY A 151 11.52 32.27 -3.54
N SER A 152 10.65 32.87 -4.34
CA SER A 152 10.18 34.27 -4.22
C SER A 152 8.75 34.39 -3.68
N SER A 153 8.19 33.31 -3.11
CA SER A 153 6.79 33.30 -2.67
C SER A 153 6.56 32.70 -1.29
N ASN A 154 7.49 31.94 -0.72
CA ASN A 154 7.22 31.17 0.48
C ASN A 154 8.22 31.38 1.60
N VAL A 155 7.72 31.32 2.82
CA VAL A 155 8.50 31.23 4.04
C VAL A 155 8.03 30.01 4.83
N HIS A 156 8.90 29.04 4.98
CA HIS A 156 8.67 27.85 5.78
C HIS A 156 9.10 28.08 7.23
N VAL A 157 8.34 27.56 8.18
CA VAL A 157 8.58 27.70 9.61
C VAL A 157 8.45 26.38 10.34
N THR A 158 9.40 26.11 11.25
CA THR A 158 9.36 25.01 12.20
C THR A 158 9.75 25.53 13.58
N LYS A 159 9.22 24.87 14.62
CA LYS A 159 9.65 25.13 16.00
C LYS A 159 10.82 24.25 16.37
N ASN A 160 11.88 24.84 16.94
CA ASN A 160 13.17 24.18 17.14
C ASN A 160 13.13 23.01 18.14
N ASP A 161 12.18 23.02 19.08
CA ASP A 161 11.98 21.95 20.06
C ASP A 161 11.06 20.82 19.54
N GLY A 162 10.58 20.96 18.30
CA GLY A 162 9.67 20.00 17.68
C GLY A 162 8.24 20.00 18.24
N SER A 163 7.92 20.90 19.16
CA SER A 163 6.55 21.04 19.67
C SER A 163 5.63 21.75 18.66
N ASP A 164 4.36 21.55 18.80
CA ASP A 164 3.36 22.23 17.97
C ASP A 164 3.30 23.73 18.24
N PHE A 165 2.81 24.49 17.24
CA PHE A 165 2.71 25.93 17.30
C PHE A 165 1.53 26.43 16.47
N THR A 166 1.08 27.66 16.75
CA THR A 166 0.06 28.31 15.93
C THR A 166 0.70 29.24 14.91
N LEU A 167 0.22 29.17 13.66
CA LEU A 167 0.61 30.04 12.56
C LEU A 167 -0.62 30.76 12.01
N HIS A 168 -0.58 32.08 11.96
CA HIS A 168 -1.65 32.89 11.40
C HIS A 168 -1.09 34.04 10.58
N ALA A 169 -1.80 34.44 9.54
CA ALA A 169 -1.45 35.57 8.67
C ALA A 169 -2.62 36.55 8.56
N GLU A 170 -2.33 37.84 8.64
CA GLU A 170 -3.27 38.92 8.36
C GLU A 170 -2.82 39.69 7.12
N ALA A 171 -3.52 39.48 6.03
CA ALA A 171 -3.48 40.22 4.78
C ALA A 171 -4.76 39.83 4.00
N PRO A 172 -5.11 40.55 2.90
CA PRO A 172 -6.11 40.00 2.00
C PRO A 172 -5.71 38.59 1.53
N GLU A 173 -6.61 37.62 1.55
CA GLU A 173 -6.35 36.23 1.17
C GLU A 173 -5.78 36.07 -0.24
N THR A 174 -6.12 36.98 -1.13
CA THR A 174 -5.54 37.07 -2.47
C THR A 174 -4.04 37.44 -2.46
N ASN A 175 -3.51 37.92 -1.35
CA ASN A 175 -2.13 38.38 -1.21
C ASN A 175 -1.25 37.42 -0.41
N MET A 176 -1.76 36.91 0.73
CA MET A 176 -0.99 36.05 1.63
C MET A 176 -1.91 35.12 2.43
N ILE A 177 -1.49 33.87 2.57
CA ILE A 177 -2.13 32.89 3.47
C ILE A 177 -1.10 32.21 4.35
N ALA A 178 -1.55 31.76 5.51
CA ALA A 178 -0.80 30.86 6.38
C ALA A 178 -1.36 29.44 6.19
N ILE A 179 -0.47 28.49 5.92
CA ILE A 179 -0.80 27.11 5.63
C ILE A 179 -0.15 26.25 6.73
N LYS A 180 -0.96 25.58 7.51
CA LYS A 180 -0.52 24.65 8.55
C LYS A 180 -1.63 23.65 8.84
N ASP A 181 -1.28 22.38 8.98
CA ASP A 181 -2.17 21.27 9.27
C ASP A 181 -3.19 20.98 8.15
N THR A 182 -3.99 21.95 7.75
CA THR A 182 -5.05 21.81 6.73
C THR A 182 -5.10 22.97 5.76
N ILE A 183 -5.64 22.69 4.58
CA ILE A 183 -6.04 23.70 3.59
C ILE A 183 -7.34 23.24 2.91
N VAL A 184 -8.20 24.19 2.55
CA VAL A 184 -9.51 23.88 1.93
C VAL A 184 -9.34 23.50 0.45
N ASP A 185 -8.56 24.28 -0.29
CA ASP A 185 -8.40 24.11 -1.74
C ASP A 185 -6.91 23.90 -2.10
N PHE A 186 -6.61 22.81 -2.80
CA PHE A 186 -5.23 22.51 -3.23
C PHE A 186 -4.66 23.57 -4.18
N THR A 187 -5.51 24.33 -4.90
CA THR A 187 -5.04 25.40 -5.79
C THR A 187 -4.40 26.58 -5.03
N ASP A 188 -4.60 26.61 -3.72
CA ASP A 188 -3.95 27.58 -2.83
C ASP A 188 -2.56 27.14 -2.36
N LEU A 189 -2.12 25.93 -2.76
CA LEU A 189 -0.79 25.44 -2.42
C LEU A 189 0.28 26.03 -3.33
N PRO A 190 1.46 26.39 -2.77
CA PRO A 190 2.56 26.92 -3.54
C PRO A 190 3.25 25.82 -4.39
N ALA A 191 3.72 26.19 -5.59
CA ALA A 191 4.50 25.29 -6.45
C ALA A 191 5.94 25.06 -5.94
N ARG A 192 6.39 25.81 -4.92
CA ARG A 192 7.72 25.69 -4.32
C ARG A 192 7.56 25.62 -2.82
N THR A 193 8.10 24.59 -2.21
CA THR A 193 8.22 24.52 -0.75
C THR A 193 9.26 23.46 -0.37
N LYS A 194 9.39 23.19 0.90
CA LYS A 194 10.27 22.17 1.43
C LYS A 194 9.84 20.78 0.95
N ASP A 195 10.81 20.01 0.48
CA ASP A 195 10.60 18.61 0.12
C ASP A 195 9.98 17.80 1.26
N GLY A 196 8.96 17.02 0.94
CA GLY A 196 8.21 16.22 1.88
C GLY A 196 7.23 17.01 2.78
N PHE A 197 7.04 18.33 2.62
CA PHE A 197 6.00 19.06 3.36
C PHE A 197 4.66 18.40 3.12
N THR A 198 3.96 18.02 4.19
CA THR A 198 2.70 17.25 4.12
C THR A 198 1.55 18.08 4.66
N ILE A 199 0.40 18.02 3.98
CA ILE A 199 -0.78 18.81 4.29
C ILE A 199 -2.06 18.02 4.03
N LYS A 200 -3.08 18.23 4.84
CA LYS A 200 -4.43 17.72 4.58
C LYS A 200 -5.25 18.75 3.79
N VAL A 201 -5.82 18.34 2.67
CA VAL A 201 -6.82 19.12 1.94
C VAL A 201 -8.19 18.67 2.41
N THR A 202 -9.01 19.60 2.89
CA THR A 202 -10.28 19.29 3.54
C THR A 202 -11.51 19.50 2.64
N GLY A 203 -11.33 20.04 1.43
CA GLY A 203 -12.44 20.22 0.49
C GLY A 203 -13.66 20.90 1.13
N ASP A 204 -14.82 20.25 1.10
CA ASP A 204 -16.03 20.74 1.74
C ASP A 204 -15.95 20.60 3.27
N PRO A 205 -15.99 21.67 4.04
CA PRO A 205 -15.88 21.60 5.50
C PRO A 205 -17.04 20.85 6.18
N GLU A 206 -18.10 20.51 5.47
CA GLU A 206 -19.23 19.69 5.98
C GLU A 206 -19.09 18.19 5.66
N SER A 207 -18.04 17.79 4.93
CA SER A 207 -17.75 16.41 4.53
C SER A 207 -16.31 16.04 4.89
N THR A 208 -16.08 14.79 5.28
CA THR A 208 -14.74 14.23 5.48
C THR A 208 -14.39 13.21 4.37
N THR A 209 -15.36 12.88 3.53
CA THR A 209 -15.19 11.88 2.47
C THR A 209 -14.43 12.38 1.26
N ASP A 210 -14.22 13.70 1.16
CA ASP A 210 -13.42 14.38 0.16
C ASP A 210 -12.09 14.91 0.70
N ASP A 211 -11.76 14.56 1.95
CA ASP A 211 -10.48 14.87 2.58
C ASP A 211 -9.38 13.97 2.00
N TYR A 212 -8.22 14.55 1.73
CA TYR A 212 -7.06 13.79 1.27
C TYR A 212 -5.75 14.44 1.70
N TRP A 213 -4.67 13.67 1.69
CA TRP A 213 -3.35 14.11 2.10
C TRP A 213 -2.44 14.30 0.89
N LEU A 214 -1.71 15.40 0.88
CA LEU A 214 -0.70 15.71 -0.12
C LEU A 214 0.67 15.89 0.54
N TYR A 215 1.71 15.51 -0.18
CA TYR A 215 3.07 15.91 0.15
C TYR A 215 3.78 16.50 -1.07
N HIS A 216 4.70 17.43 -0.80
CA HIS A 216 5.45 18.10 -1.85
C HIS A 216 6.69 17.29 -2.22
N VAL A 217 6.90 17.06 -3.51
CA VAL A 217 8.07 16.38 -4.07
C VAL A 217 8.85 17.36 -4.93
N ASN A 218 10.08 17.68 -4.51
CA ASN A 218 10.94 18.54 -5.31
C ASN A 218 11.42 17.80 -6.56
N GLN A 219 11.27 18.45 -7.73
CA GLN A 219 11.72 17.93 -9.01
C GLN A 219 13.06 18.53 -9.47
N SER A 220 13.55 19.57 -8.78
CA SER A 220 14.74 20.30 -9.14
C SER A 220 15.42 20.95 -7.92
N ASP A 221 16.67 21.37 -8.09
CA ASP A 221 17.46 22.00 -7.04
C ASP A 221 16.94 23.39 -6.58
N ASP A 222 15.92 23.95 -7.28
CA ASP A 222 15.32 25.25 -6.96
C ASP A 222 13.99 25.14 -6.20
N ASP A 223 13.75 24.02 -5.55
CA ASP A 223 12.58 23.74 -4.71
C ASP A 223 11.23 23.77 -5.44
N VAL A 224 11.23 23.77 -6.78
CA VAL A 224 10.04 23.59 -7.58
C VAL A 224 9.69 22.12 -7.62
N GLY A 225 8.43 21.80 -7.34
CA GLY A 225 7.98 20.42 -7.32
C GLY A 225 6.49 20.30 -7.63
N GLU A 226 5.99 19.13 -7.34
CA GLU A 226 4.58 18.79 -7.48
C GLU A 226 4.02 18.30 -6.14
N TRP A 227 2.72 18.45 -6.00
CA TRP A 227 1.98 17.88 -4.88
C TRP A 227 1.43 16.52 -5.28
N VAL A 228 1.77 15.51 -4.51
CA VAL A 228 1.42 14.12 -4.78
C VAL A 228 0.57 13.61 -3.62
N GLU A 229 -0.45 12.81 -3.92
CA GLU A 229 -1.25 12.17 -2.87
C GLU A 229 -0.40 11.25 -2.00
N THR A 230 -0.73 11.20 -0.73
CA THR A 230 -0.05 10.36 0.26
C THR A 230 -1.03 9.84 1.30
N VAL A 231 -0.52 8.95 2.13
CA VAL A 231 -1.26 8.41 3.28
C VAL A 231 -1.18 9.38 4.46
N GLU A 232 -2.24 9.43 5.25
CA GLU A 232 -2.26 10.14 6.53
C GLU A 232 -1.01 9.82 7.37
N PRO A 233 -0.30 10.85 7.89
CA PRO A 233 0.85 10.65 8.75
C PRO A 233 0.51 9.83 10.02
N GLY A 234 1.34 8.83 10.33
CA GLY A 234 1.18 7.97 11.50
C GLY A 234 0.21 6.80 11.32
N LEU A 235 -0.37 6.63 10.13
CA LEU A 235 -1.26 5.52 9.83
C LEU A 235 -0.47 4.26 9.46
N THR A 236 -0.88 3.10 9.98
CA THR A 236 -0.32 1.82 9.53
C THR A 236 -0.81 1.53 8.12
N ASN A 237 0.11 1.51 7.17
CA ASN A 237 -0.21 1.47 5.74
C ASN A 237 0.12 0.16 5.03
N ASN A 238 0.79 -0.80 5.68
CA ASN A 238 1.25 -2.03 5.03
C ASN A 238 0.64 -3.29 5.64
N LEU A 239 0.48 -4.33 4.81
CA LEU A 239 0.15 -5.68 5.24
C LEU A 239 1.39 -6.38 5.80
N ASN A 240 1.20 -7.25 6.79
CA ASN A 240 2.26 -8.10 7.29
C ASN A 240 2.40 -9.33 6.37
N ALA A 241 3.40 -9.32 5.51
CA ALA A 241 3.63 -10.38 4.52
C ALA A 241 3.77 -11.78 5.15
N SER A 242 4.22 -11.89 6.41
CA SER A 242 4.32 -13.19 7.12
C SER A 242 2.96 -13.78 7.51
N THR A 243 1.88 -13.02 7.38
CA THR A 243 0.50 -13.46 7.64
C THR A 243 -0.32 -13.63 6.37
N MET A 244 0.25 -13.29 5.24
CA MET A 244 -0.36 -13.32 3.91
C MET A 244 0.12 -14.54 3.11
N PRO A 245 -0.62 -14.95 2.06
CA PRO A 245 -0.19 -16.02 1.16
C PRO A 245 1.22 -15.79 0.61
N ILE A 246 1.95 -16.89 0.42
CA ILE A 246 3.29 -16.90 -0.18
C ILE A 246 3.23 -17.47 -1.58
N LYS A 247 4.28 -17.29 -2.38
CA LYS A 247 4.34 -17.76 -3.75
C LYS A 247 5.51 -18.71 -3.99
N LEU A 248 5.21 -19.74 -4.77
CA LEU A 248 6.20 -20.61 -5.39
C LEU A 248 6.29 -20.25 -6.87
N VAL A 249 7.47 -19.96 -7.34
CA VAL A 249 7.72 -19.53 -8.71
C VAL A 249 8.80 -20.41 -9.33
N ARG A 250 8.63 -20.78 -10.58
CA ARG A 250 9.69 -21.45 -11.35
C ARG A 250 10.86 -20.48 -11.54
N SER A 251 12.08 -20.89 -11.16
CA SER A 251 13.26 -20.02 -11.18
C SER A 251 13.83 -19.81 -12.57
N SER A 252 13.48 -20.66 -13.55
CA SER A 252 13.91 -20.51 -14.94
C SER A 252 12.71 -20.56 -15.89
N PRO A 253 12.52 -19.54 -16.73
CA PRO A 253 11.50 -19.56 -17.78
C PRO A 253 11.88 -20.50 -18.94
N ASN A 254 13.16 -20.86 -19.06
CA ASN A 254 13.65 -21.75 -20.08
C ASN A 254 14.15 -23.07 -19.45
N PRO A 255 13.51 -24.22 -19.73
CA PRO A 255 13.95 -25.52 -19.20
C PRO A 255 15.35 -25.92 -19.63
N TRP A 256 15.94 -25.24 -20.61
CA TRP A 256 17.27 -25.50 -21.18
C TRP A 256 18.29 -24.43 -20.74
N ASP A 257 17.97 -23.56 -19.81
CA ASP A 257 18.93 -22.59 -19.31
C ASP A 257 19.74 -23.21 -18.16
N ASP A 258 20.93 -23.71 -18.50
CA ASP A 258 21.85 -24.41 -17.59
C ASP A 258 22.23 -23.58 -16.35
N ALA A 259 22.08 -22.25 -16.40
CA ALA A 259 22.39 -21.36 -15.28
C ALA A 259 21.36 -21.44 -14.13
N PHE A 260 20.15 -21.92 -14.42
CA PHE A 260 19.02 -21.99 -13.48
C PHE A 260 18.44 -23.39 -13.29
N ALA A 261 19.01 -24.37 -13.94
CA ALA A 261 18.67 -25.78 -13.81
C ALA A 261 19.63 -26.47 -12.83
N ASP A 262 19.20 -27.58 -12.25
CA ASP A 262 20.11 -28.46 -11.53
C ASP A 262 21.09 -29.16 -12.51
N ASP A 263 22.04 -29.93 -11.99
CA ASP A 263 23.04 -30.68 -12.80
C ASP A 263 22.42 -31.66 -13.82
N PHE A 264 21.09 -31.84 -13.79
CA PHE A 264 20.33 -32.69 -14.69
C PHE A 264 19.44 -31.91 -15.66
N GLY A 265 19.56 -30.58 -15.73
CA GLY A 265 18.75 -29.70 -16.59
C GLY A 265 17.29 -29.52 -16.12
N ARG A 266 16.96 -29.81 -14.85
CA ARG A 266 15.62 -29.71 -14.30
C ARG A 266 15.36 -28.32 -13.72
N PRO A 267 14.15 -27.75 -13.88
CA PRO A 267 13.85 -26.42 -13.38
C PRO A 267 13.88 -26.40 -11.84
N ASN A 268 14.46 -25.34 -11.31
CA ASN A 268 14.39 -25.00 -9.91
C ASN A 268 13.17 -24.14 -9.61
N PHE A 269 12.77 -24.11 -8.34
CA PHE A 269 11.68 -23.29 -7.85
C PHE A 269 12.18 -22.37 -6.73
N SER A 270 11.57 -21.22 -6.59
CA SER A 270 11.79 -20.31 -5.45
C SER A 270 10.49 -20.11 -4.68
N LEU A 271 10.57 -20.25 -3.37
CA LEU A 271 9.50 -19.94 -2.44
C LEU A 271 9.81 -18.58 -1.79
N SER A 272 8.87 -17.66 -1.82
CA SER A 272 9.08 -16.32 -1.24
C SER A 272 7.77 -15.69 -0.80
N GLN A 273 7.87 -14.75 0.12
CA GLN A 273 6.77 -13.84 0.41
C GLN A 273 6.43 -13.00 -0.82
N ILE A 274 5.21 -12.50 -0.84
CA ILE A 274 4.72 -11.57 -1.86
C ILE A 274 4.90 -10.16 -1.31
N GLU A 275 5.38 -9.26 -2.14
CA GLU A 275 5.38 -7.84 -1.85
C GLU A 275 3.96 -7.30 -2.07
N TRP A 276 3.17 -7.25 -1.00
CA TRP A 276 1.83 -6.69 -1.03
C TRP A 276 1.92 -5.17 -1.02
N THR A 277 1.19 -4.54 -1.93
CA THR A 277 1.12 -3.08 -1.99
C THR A 277 0.40 -2.57 -0.74
N GLY A 278 1.03 -1.62 -0.05
CA GLY A 278 0.40 -0.93 1.06
C GLY A 278 -0.55 0.17 0.60
N ARG A 279 -1.24 0.80 1.55
CA ARG A 279 -2.01 2.02 1.28
C ARG A 279 -1.05 3.13 0.82
N ILE A 280 -1.34 3.76 -0.30
CA ILE A 280 -0.50 4.79 -0.92
C ILE A 280 -1.13 6.18 -0.88
N ALA A 281 -2.42 6.27 -0.61
CA ALA A 281 -3.17 7.52 -0.53
C ALA A 281 -4.28 7.43 0.54
N GLY A 282 -4.73 8.57 1.04
CA GLY A 282 -5.88 8.71 1.92
C GLY A 282 -5.66 8.27 3.36
N ASP A 283 -6.77 8.03 4.04
CA ASP A 283 -6.85 7.65 5.44
C ASP A 283 -7.78 6.43 5.65
N GLU A 284 -8.29 6.22 6.86
CA GLU A 284 -9.18 5.08 7.13
C GLU A 284 -10.60 5.26 6.55
N GLU A 285 -10.99 6.48 6.18
CA GLU A 285 -12.31 6.78 5.59
C GLU A 285 -12.26 6.75 4.05
N THR A 286 -11.24 7.37 3.46
CA THR A 286 -11.11 7.52 2.00
C THR A 286 -10.42 6.34 1.32
N ALA A 287 -9.56 5.61 2.04
CA ALA A 287 -8.93 4.38 1.57
C ALA A 287 -8.93 3.32 2.68
N PRO A 288 -10.10 2.74 3.04
CA PRO A 288 -10.25 1.83 4.17
C PRO A 288 -9.39 0.57 4.02
N ASP A 289 -9.14 -0.07 5.15
CA ASP A 289 -8.48 -1.37 5.19
C ASP A 289 -9.33 -2.45 4.51
N PRO A 290 -8.73 -3.34 3.71
CA PRO A 290 -9.45 -4.49 3.15
C PRO A 290 -10.06 -5.37 4.24
N SER A 291 -11.30 -5.86 4.03
CA SER A 291 -12.06 -6.64 5.01
C SER A 291 -11.39 -7.94 5.45
N PHE A 292 -10.36 -8.43 4.74
CA PHE A 292 -9.62 -9.61 5.17
C PHE A 292 -8.66 -9.33 6.35
N ILE A 293 -8.35 -8.07 6.68
CA ILE A 293 -7.51 -7.73 7.83
C ILE A 293 -8.22 -8.13 9.12
N GLY A 294 -7.51 -8.87 9.99
CA GLY A 294 -8.08 -9.47 11.18
C GLY A 294 -8.91 -10.74 10.95
N GLN A 295 -9.05 -11.17 9.69
CA GLN A 295 -9.78 -12.37 9.29
C GLN A 295 -8.82 -13.46 8.80
N LYS A 296 -9.34 -14.68 8.64
CA LYS A 296 -8.69 -15.76 7.92
C LYS A 296 -9.11 -15.68 6.45
N ILE A 297 -8.16 -15.95 5.55
CA ILE A 297 -8.48 -16.11 4.14
C ILE A 297 -8.94 -17.56 3.93
N ASN A 298 -10.17 -17.73 3.46
CA ASN A 298 -10.79 -19.04 3.25
C ASN A 298 -10.44 -19.61 1.88
N ASP A 299 -10.36 -18.74 0.86
CA ASP A 299 -10.05 -19.13 -0.50
C ASP A 299 -9.43 -18.00 -1.32
N MET A 300 -8.76 -18.39 -2.42
CA MET A 300 -8.20 -17.49 -3.44
C MET A 300 -8.54 -18.02 -4.84
N SER A 301 -8.77 -17.10 -5.77
CA SER A 301 -8.99 -17.39 -7.17
C SER A 301 -8.52 -16.24 -8.05
N PHE A 302 -8.39 -16.49 -9.35
CA PHE A 302 -8.10 -15.44 -10.32
C PHE A 302 -9.33 -15.23 -11.21
N HIS A 303 -9.79 -14.00 -11.29
CA HIS A 303 -11.00 -13.67 -12.05
C HIS A 303 -10.88 -12.29 -12.72
N LYS A 304 -11.11 -12.25 -14.03
CA LYS A 304 -11.14 -11.00 -14.83
C LYS A 304 -9.95 -10.08 -14.52
N ASN A 305 -8.74 -10.63 -14.57
CA ASN A 305 -7.48 -9.91 -14.34
C ASN A 305 -7.34 -9.32 -12.92
N ARG A 306 -7.99 -9.93 -11.92
CA ARG A 306 -7.91 -9.58 -10.50
C ARG A 306 -7.63 -10.84 -9.67
N LEU A 307 -6.87 -10.69 -8.60
CA LEU A 307 -6.72 -11.74 -7.60
C LEU A 307 -7.88 -11.60 -6.59
N ALA A 308 -8.70 -12.64 -6.49
CA ALA A 308 -9.86 -12.68 -5.63
C ALA A 308 -9.54 -13.40 -4.32
N ILE A 309 -10.01 -12.88 -3.20
CA ILE A 309 -9.87 -13.42 -1.84
C ILE A 309 -11.26 -13.56 -1.23
N LEU A 310 -11.51 -14.67 -0.49
CA LEU A 310 -12.64 -14.81 0.42
C LEU A 310 -12.16 -14.71 1.86
N ALA A 311 -12.79 -13.82 2.63
CA ALA A 311 -12.53 -13.70 4.06
C ALA A 311 -13.84 -13.37 4.79
N GLY A 312 -14.21 -14.21 5.78
CA GLY A 312 -15.50 -14.05 6.45
C GLY A 312 -16.66 -14.10 5.47
N GLU A 313 -17.43 -13.03 5.41
CA GLU A 313 -18.59 -12.85 4.50
C GLU A 313 -18.24 -12.03 3.25
N ASN A 314 -16.96 -11.64 3.08
CA ASN A 314 -16.55 -10.71 2.04
C ASN A 314 -15.84 -11.40 0.87
N VAL A 315 -16.08 -10.85 -0.31
CA VAL A 315 -15.35 -11.10 -1.55
C VAL A 315 -14.51 -9.87 -1.84
N ILE A 316 -13.20 -10.02 -1.79
CA ILE A 316 -12.26 -8.93 -2.00
C ILE A 316 -11.47 -9.19 -3.28
N LEU A 317 -11.51 -8.25 -4.20
CA LEU A 317 -10.79 -8.33 -5.48
C LEU A 317 -9.68 -7.28 -5.50
N SER A 318 -8.51 -7.67 -5.93
CA SER A 318 -7.39 -6.73 -6.10
C SER A 318 -7.68 -5.67 -7.16
N GLU A 319 -6.85 -4.66 -7.23
CA GLU A 319 -6.78 -3.74 -8.36
C GLU A 319 -6.70 -4.49 -9.69
N LEU A 320 -7.31 -3.94 -10.74
CA LEU A 320 -7.27 -4.52 -12.08
C LEU A 320 -5.85 -4.51 -12.65
N GLY A 321 -5.27 -5.71 -12.81
CA GLY A 321 -3.87 -5.85 -13.21
C GLY A 321 -2.85 -5.66 -12.09
N GLY A 322 -3.22 -5.07 -10.96
CA GLY A 322 -2.43 -4.92 -9.75
C GLY A 322 -2.76 -6.02 -8.74
N PHE A 323 -2.31 -7.25 -8.98
CA PHE A 323 -2.75 -8.45 -8.25
C PHE A 323 -2.45 -8.44 -6.75
N PHE A 324 -1.54 -7.61 -6.31
CA PHE A 324 -1.10 -7.52 -4.92
C PHE A 324 -1.48 -6.19 -4.25
N ASN A 325 -2.27 -5.38 -4.95
CA ASN A 325 -2.85 -4.15 -4.40
C ASN A 325 -4.32 -4.37 -4.01
N TYR A 326 -4.63 -4.12 -2.74
CA TYR A 326 -5.98 -4.18 -2.16
C TYR A 326 -6.38 -2.86 -1.48
N TYR A 327 -5.73 -1.75 -1.85
CA TYR A 327 -6.10 -0.41 -1.44
C TYR A 327 -6.47 0.44 -2.66
N ALA A 328 -7.27 1.46 -2.45
CA ALA A 328 -7.53 2.47 -3.48
C ALA A 328 -6.21 3.15 -3.91
N THR A 329 -6.11 3.50 -5.18
CA THR A 329 -4.91 4.14 -5.75
C THR A 329 -4.91 5.65 -5.56
N THR A 330 -6.08 6.25 -5.35
CA THR A 330 -6.29 7.66 -5.03
C THR A 330 -7.41 7.79 -4.00
N ALA A 331 -7.36 8.84 -3.20
CA ALA A 331 -8.42 9.18 -2.24
C ALA A 331 -9.45 10.16 -2.83
N THR A 332 -9.14 10.79 -3.96
CA THR A 332 -9.94 11.87 -4.56
C THR A 332 -10.99 11.37 -5.55
N ASP A 333 -10.88 10.15 -6.06
CA ASP A 333 -11.82 9.61 -7.04
C ASP A 333 -11.92 8.08 -6.92
N LEU A 334 -13.03 7.52 -7.30
CA LEU A 334 -13.22 6.06 -7.40
C LEU A 334 -12.95 5.62 -8.83
N LEU A 335 -11.88 4.85 -9.02
CA LEU A 335 -11.49 4.38 -10.34
C LEU A 335 -12.10 3.00 -10.64
N ASP A 336 -12.47 2.75 -11.90
CA ASP A 336 -12.93 1.44 -12.38
C ASP A 336 -11.89 0.33 -12.17
N THR A 337 -10.63 0.71 -12.03
CA THR A 337 -9.51 -0.19 -11.79
C THR A 337 -9.29 -0.51 -10.32
N ASP A 338 -9.85 0.26 -9.40
CA ASP A 338 -9.63 0.08 -7.97
C ASP A 338 -10.07 -1.29 -7.46
N MET A 339 -9.58 -1.64 -6.30
CA MET A 339 -9.97 -2.83 -5.56
C MET A 339 -11.48 -2.84 -5.31
N ILE A 340 -12.04 -3.99 -5.13
CA ILE A 340 -13.47 -4.18 -4.84
C ILE A 340 -13.61 -5.02 -3.58
N ASP A 341 -14.36 -4.56 -2.61
CA ASP A 341 -14.65 -5.28 -1.37
C ASP A 341 -16.16 -5.32 -1.15
N LEU A 342 -16.75 -6.51 -1.26
CA LEU A 342 -18.19 -6.71 -1.25
C LEU A 342 -18.57 -7.73 -0.19
N ALA A 343 -19.49 -7.37 0.69
CA ALA A 343 -20.14 -8.32 1.58
C ALA A 343 -21.20 -9.14 0.83
N ALA A 344 -21.35 -10.40 1.22
CA ALA A 344 -22.42 -11.25 0.69
C ALA A 344 -23.81 -10.67 1.04
N PRO A 345 -24.73 -10.56 0.10
CA PRO A 345 -26.04 -9.94 0.32
C PRO A 345 -26.99 -10.90 1.05
N THR A 346 -26.70 -11.20 2.32
CA THR A 346 -27.53 -12.08 3.16
C THR A 346 -27.99 -11.36 4.42
N ASN A 347 -29.10 -11.84 4.99
CA ASN A 347 -29.58 -11.38 6.29
C ASN A 347 -29.06 -12.23 7.46
N GLU A 348 -28.32 -13.28 7.17
CA GLU A 348 -27.72 -14.21 8.15
C GLU A 348 -26.22 -14.27 7.90
N VAL A 349 -25.45 -14.42 8.98
CA VAL A 349 -24.00 -14.60 8.88
C VAL A 349 -23.70 -15.83 8.04
N SER A 350 -22.99 -15.66 6.93
CA SER A 350 -22.74 -16.72 5.95
C SER A 350 -21.27 -16.69 5.52
N ILE A 351 -20.46 -17.51 6.17
CA ILE A 351 -19.03 -17.59 5.85
C ILE A 351 -18.83 -18.14 4.45
N LEU A 352 -18.06 -17.41 3.66
CA LEU A 352 -17.73 -17.77 2.28
C LEU A 352 -16.51 -18.72 2.30
N HIS A 353 -16.66 -19.91 1.69
CA HIS A 353 -15.67 -20.97 1.79
C HIS A 353 -14.86 -21.17 0.53
N ASN A 354 -15.49 -21.19 -0.64
CA ASN A 354 -14.84 -21.59 -1.87
C ASN A 354 -15.27 -20.77 -3.07
N PHE A 355 -14.31 -20.53 -3.95
CA PHE A 355 -14.52 -20.07 -5.32
C PHE A 355 -14.57 -21.23 -6.31
N VAL A 356 -15.43 -21.11 -7.31
CA VAL A 356 -15.39 -21.94 -8.51
C VAL A 356 -15.57 -21.04 -9.73
N PRO A 357 -14.50 -20.79 -10.50
CA PRO A 357 -14.61 -20.09 -11.78
C PRO A 357 -15.49 -20.90 -12.74
N PHE A 358 -16.53 -20.29 -13.28
CA PHE A 358 -17.43 -20.92 -14.23
C PHE A 358 -17.82 -19.95 -15.34
N ASN A 359 -17.33 -20.20 -16.54
CA ASN A 359 -17.43 -19.27 -17.67
C ASN A 359 -16.89 -17.87 -17.29
N GLU A 360 -17.67 -16.82 -17.52
CA GLU A 360 -17.33 -15.44 -17.19
C GLU A 360 -17.69 -15.04 -15.74
N ASN A 361 -18.19 -15.99 -14.95
CA ASN A 361 -18.65 -15.73 -13.59
C ASN A 361 -17.79 -16.44 -12.56
N LEU A 362 -17.83 -15.93 -11.34
CA LEU A 362 -17.24 -16.57 -10.18
C LEU A 362 -18.37 -17.07 -9.28
N MET A 363 -18.47 -18.39 -9.14
CA MET A 363 -19.41 -19.00 -8.21
C MET A 363 -18.78 -19.06 -6.83
N ILE A 364 -19.54 -18.70 -5.81
CA ILE A 364 -19.10 -18.63 -4.43
C ILE A 364 -20.01 -19.50 -3.58
N PHE A 365 -19.39 -20.34 -2.76
CA PHE A 365 -20.10 -21.27 -1.88
C PHE A 365 -19.89 -20.86 -0.42
N SER A 366 -20.97 -20.84 0.33
CA SER A 366 -20.99 -20.48 1.75
C SER A 366 -21.75 -21.51 2.58
N ASP A 367 -21.83 -21.31 3.89
CA ASP A 367 -22.57 -22.21 4.80
C ASP A 367 -24.06 -22.35 4.42
N PHE A 368 -24.70 -21.28 4.01
CA PHE A 368 -26.16 -21.23 3.81
C PHE A 368 -26.60 -20.88 2.39
N GLY A 369 -25.66 -20.60 1.49
CA GLY A 369 -26.03 -20.16 0.16
C GLY A 369 -24.94 -20.31 -0.89
N GLN A 370 -25.35 -20.01 -2.13
CA GLN A 370 -24.46 -19.95 -3.26
C GLN A 370 -24.69 -18.61 -3.94
N PHE A 371 -23.59 -17.94 -4.27
CA PHE A 371 -23.62 -16.63 -4.91
C PHE A 371 -22.93 -16.69 -6.27
N LYS A 372 -23.35 -15.82 -7.13
CA LYS A 372 -22.72 -15.62 -8.42
C LYS A 372 -22.23 -14.18 -8.52
N LEU A 373 -20.92 -14.04 -8.68
CA LEU A 373 -20.32 -12.79 -9.05
C LEU A 373 -20.25 -12.72 -10.58
N SER A 374 -21.02 -11.83 -11.19
CA SER A 374 -21.11 -11.70 -12.65
C SER A 374 -20.32 -10.49 -13.16
N GLU A 375 -20.96 -9.42 -13.58
CA GLU A 375 -20.31 -8.21 -14.02
C GLU A 375 -20.26 -7.16 -12.91
N PHE A 376 -19.15 -6.43 -12.86
CA PHE A 376 -19.08 -5.20 -12.10
C PHE A 376 -19.47 -4.08 -13.06
N ALA A 377 -20.64 -3.49 -12.87
CA ALA A 377 -20.92 -2.19 -13.45
C ALA A 377 -20.23 -1.17 -12.56
N ALA A 378 -19.29 -0.42 -13.09
CA ALA A 378 -18.79 0.77 -12.41
C ALA A 378 -19.97 1.69 -12.10
N GLY A 379 -20.19 1.99 -10.82
CA GLY A 379 -21.18 2.98 -10.39
C GLY A 379 -22.59 2.44 -10.20
N GLY A 380 -22.78 1.24 -9.68
CA GLY A 380 -24.08 0.70 -9.26
C GLY A 380 -24.30 0.83 -7.76
#